data_75acc39a9144bee3928ccd07f3c2e89b
#
_entry.id   75acc39a9144bee3928ccd07f3c2e89b
#
_cell.length_a   1.000
_cell.length_b   1.000
_cell.length_c   1.000
_cell.angle_alpha   90.00
_cell.angle_beta   90.00
_cell.angle_gamma   90.00
#
_symmetry.space_group_name_H-M   'P 1'
#
loop_
_entity.id
_entity.type
_entity.pdbx_description
1 polymer ?
#
loop_
_entity_poly.entity_id
_entity_poly.type
_entity_poly.pdbx_seq_one_letter_code
_entity_poly.pdbx_strand_id
1 'polypeptide(L)'
;DKEGGSLYLLDVVGTDDTMLSDLQDREEQLLLNLGGTAVGTGINATLAYVGQVVPLLSEMTGIPFTQSRDLIDTTQNTDCYLALSSALKGCAASLSKICNDLRLMSSGPRDGLGEIVLPARQNGSSIMPGKVNPVIPEVVNQIAFRIIGYDTTVTLAVEAGQLELNAFEPVIFDSLYQGLVMLQHGIHTLNVHCLQGVRANEEVCRQEVERSVGVVTALCPKIGYNAACSLAREALRTNRPVGKIALERGLLTEQELQTLLDPAAMTSRCSLQDTEVDAVKGKM
;
A
#
# COMPACT_ATOMS: atom_id res chain seq x y z
N ASP A 1 -12.19 15.90 8.97
CA ASP A 1 -13.02 15.01 9.77
C ASP A 1 -12.13 14.11 10.60
N LYS A 2 -12.23 14.19 11.93
CA LYS A 2 -11.33 13.50 12.86
C LYS A 2 -11.51 11.97 12.89
N GLU A 3 -12.47 11.42 12.16
CA GLU A 3 -12.76 9.99 12.08
C GLU A 3 -12.39 9.35 10.72
N GLY A 4 -12.09 10.13 9.69
CA GLY A 4 -11.82 9.64 8.35
C GLY A 4 -10.38 9.12 8.10
N GLY A 5 -9.40 9.51 8.92
CA GLY A 5 -8.00 9.19 8.65
C GLY A 5 -7.63 7.71 8.77
N SER A 6 -8.35 6.95 9.58
CA SER A 6 -8.09 5.50 9.74
C SER A 6 -8.65 4.66 8.60
N LEU A 7 -9.75 5.08 7.97
CA LEU A 7 -10.37 4.36 6.85
C LEU A 7 -9.52 4.44 5.58
N TYR A 8 -8.90 5.58 5.29
CA TYR A 8 -8.08 5.75 4.08
C TYR A 8 -6.83 4.86 4.04
N LEU A 9 -6.27 4.52 5.20
CA LEU A 9 -5.11 3.63 5.24
C LEU A 9 -5.49 2.17 4.98
N LEU A 10 -6.68 1.77 5.40
CA LEU A 10 -7.25 0.46 5.11
C LEU A 10 -7.60 0.34 3.62
N ASP A 11 -8.15 1.38 3.00
CA ASP A 11 -8.46 1.43 1.56
C ASP A 11 -7.19 1.44 0.69
N VAL A 12 -6.11 2.09 1.14
CA VAL A 12 -4.84 2.14 0.40
C VAL A 12 -4.05 0.82 0.51
N VAL A 13 -4.23 0.09 1.60
CA VAL A 13 -3.59 -1.24 1.79
C VAL A 13 -4.38 -2.35 1.06
N GLY A 14 -5.52 -2.01 0.42
CA GLY A 14 -6.34 -2.99 -0.30
C GLY A 14 -7.02 -3.99 0.62
N THR A 15 -7.25 -3.62 1.87
CA THR A 15 -8.21 -4.31 2.73
C THR A 15 -9.61 -3.82 2.38
N ASP A 16 -9.99 -3.97 1.10
CA ASP A 16 -11.40 -4.04 0.84
C ASP A 16 -11.93 -5.37 1.41
N ASP A 17 -13.22 -5.43 1.66
CA ASP A 17 -13.88 -6.62 2.20
C ASP A 17 -13.59 -7.90 1.39
N THR A 18 -13.10 -7.79 0.14
CA THR A 18 -12.71 -8.90 -0.71
C THR A 18 -11.44 -9.60 -0.23
N MET A 19 -10.43 -8.87 0.30
CA MET A 19 -9.22 -9.51 0.82
C MET A 19 -9.47 -10.22 2.16
N LEU A 20 -10.35 -9.65 3.00
CA LEU A 20 -10.81 -10.30 4.23
C LEU A 20 -11.78 -11.46 3.91
N SER A 21 -12.65 -11.34 2.90
CA SER A 21 -13.49 -12.43 2.43
C SER A 21 -12.67 -13.52 1.75
N ASP A 22 -11.67 -13.17 0.95
CA ASP A 22 -10.74 -14.15 0.35
C ASP A 22 -9.90 -14.89 1.40
N LEU A 23 -9.59 -14.26 2.55
CA LEU A 23 -8.96 -14.93 3.68
C LEU A 23 -9.98 -15.77 4.49
N GLN A 24 -11.24 -15.37 4.55
CA GLN A 24 -12.32 -16.12 5.19
C GLN A 24 -12.81 -17.29 4.30
N ASP A 25 -12.80 -17.12 2.98
CA ASP A 25 -13.17 -18.16 2.00
C ASP A 25 -12.04 -19.18 1.77
N ARG A 26 -10.82 -18.93 2.24
CA ARG A 26 -9.75 -19.94 2.26
C ARG A 26 -9.92 -20.86 3.46
N GLU A 27 -10.82 -21.81 3.36
CA GLU A 27 -10.98 -22.94 4.29
C GLU A 27 -9.65 -23.64 4.59
N GLU A 28 -8.69 -23.56 3.69
CA GLU A 28 -7.36 -24.17 3.78
C GLU A 28 -6.53 -23.70 5.00
N GLN A 29 -6.71 -22.46 5.49
CA GLN A 29 -5.96 -21.96 6.64
C GLN A 29 -6.48 -22.46 7.99
N LEU A 30 -7.66 -23.02 8.01
CA LEU A 30 -8.28 -23.60 9.21
C LEU A 30 -8.21 -25.14 9.23
N LEU A 31 -7.54 -25.72 8.22
CA LEU A 31 -7.32 -27.16 8.15
C LEU A 31 -6.19 -27.59 9.08
N LEU A 32 -6.45 -28.61 9.88
CA LEU A 32 -5.47 -29.18 10.80
C LEU A 32 -5.17 -30.65 10.46
N ASN A 33 -3.90 -31.05 10.63
CA ASN A 33 -3.45 -32.42 10.49
C ASN A 33 -3.54 -33.25 11.79
N LEU A 34 -4.19 -32.69 12.83
CA LEU A 34 -4.35 -33.40 14.11
C LEU A 34 -5.09 -34.73 13.93
N GLY A 35 -4.54 -35.77 14.55
CA GLY A 35 -5.00 -37.14 14.38
C GLY A 35 -4.17 -37.96 13.37
N GLY A 36 -3.34 -37.29 12.55
CA GLY A 36 -2.46 -37.94 11.56
C GLY A 36 -1.28 -38.70 12.17
N THR A 37 -0.97 -38.47 13.42
CA THR A 37 0.20 -39.03 14.13
C THR A 37 1.54 -38.63 13.44
N ALA A 38 2.48 -39.55 13.26
CA ALA A 38 3.84 -39.21 12.83
C ALA A 38 3.93 -38.73 11.35
N VAL A 39 3.15 -39.34 10.44
CA VAL A 39 3.24 -39.09 8.99
C VAL A 39 1.87 -38.94 8.34
N GLY A 40 0.87 -38.57 9.10
CA GLY A 40 -0.48 -38.36 8.58
C GLY A 40 -1.32 -39.63 8.42
N THR A 41 -0.78 -40.80 8.74
CA THR A 41 -1.49 -42.09 8.56
C THR A 41 -2.45 -42.42 9.69
N GLY A 42 -2.39 -41.71 10.82
CA GLY A 42 -3.15 -42.04 12.03
C GLY A 42 -2.74 -43.35 12.70
N ILE A 43 -1.56 -43.91 12.39
CA ILE A 43 -1.09 -45.18 12.95
C ILE A 43 -1.07 -45.11 14.49
N ASN A 44 -1.62 -46.15 15.14
CA ASN A 44 -1.80 -46.26 16.58
C ASN A 44 -2.79 -45.26 17.22
N ALA A 45 -3.46 -44.42 16.48
CA ALA A 45 -4.54 -43.59 16.97
C ALA A 45 -5.89 -44.33 16.87
N THR A 46 -6.77 -44.09 17.85
CA THR A 46 -8.14 -44.64 17.79
C THR A 46 -9.00 -43.77 16.85
N LEU A 47 -9.95 -44.38 16.17
CA LEU A 47 -10.90 -43.64 15.30
C LEU A 47 -11.66 -42.55 16.10
N ALA A 48 -11.96 -42.82 17.37
CA ALA A 48 -12.60 -41.83 18.23
C ALA A 48 -11.71 -40.61 18.47
N TYR A 49 -10.41 -40.78 18.71
CA TYR A 49 -9.46 -39.67 18.85
C TYR A 49 -9.35 -38.87 17.54
N VAL A 50 -9.12 -39.55 16.41
CA VAL A 50 -8.97 -38.89 15.11
C VAL A 50 -10.20 -38.05 14.76
N GLY A 51 -11.40 -38.58 15.00
CA GLY A 51 -12.65 -37.90 14.66
C GLY A 51 -13.07 -36.79 15.63
N GLN A 52 -12.49 -36.72 16.84
CA GLN A 52 -12.93 -35.79 17.89
C GLN A 52 -11.90 -34.68 18.21
N VAL A 53 -10.63 -34.88 17.94
CA VAL A 53 -9.57 -33.95 18.36
C VAL A 53 -9.74 -32.54 17.78
N VAL A 54 -10.06 -32.40 16.51
CA VAL A 54 -10.26 -31.09 15.85
C VAL A 54 -11.57 -30.43 16.29
N PRO A 55 -12.73 -31.12 16.30
CA PRO A 55 -13.96 -30.58 16.87
C PRO A 55 -13.82 -30.06 18.29
N LEU A 56 -13.16 -30.83 19.19
CA LEU A 56 -12.91 -30.41 20.55
C LEU A 56 -12.00 -29.18 20.63
N LEU A 57 -10.97 -29.12 19.81
CA LEU A 57 -10.11 -27.93 19.73
C LEU A 57 -10.88 -26.71 19.26
N SER A 58 -11.77 -26.86 18.27
CA SER A 58 -12.66 -25.79 17.80
C SER A 58 -13.58 -25.29 18.92
N GLU A 59 -14.19 -26.20 19.68
CA GLU A 59 -15.03 -25.85 20.84
C GLU A 59 -14.24 -25.11 21.91
N MET A 60 -13.06 -25.61 22.27
CA MET A 60 -12.22 -25.01 23.31
C MET A 60 -11.69 -23.63 22.97
N THR A 61 -11.39 -23.36 21.70
CA THR A 61 -10.77 -22.11 21.23
C THR A 61 -11.76 -21.11 20.69
N GLY A 62 -12.95 -21.54 20.31
CA GLY A 62 -13.91 -20.74 19.56
C GLY A 62 -13.51 -20.48 18.11
N ILE A 63 -12.44 -21.12 17.63
CA ILE A 63 -11.97 -20.99 16.23
C ILE A 63 -12.52 -22.18 15.42
N PRO A 64 -13.15 -21.96 14.25
CA PRO A 64 -13.79 -23.03 13.48
C PRO A 64 -12.77 -23.87 12.70
N PHE A 65 -11.93 -24.62 13.43
CA PHE A 65 -10.98 -25.54 12.81
C PHE A 65 -11.69 -26.70 12.15
N THR A 66 -11.13 -27.16 11.03
CA THR A 66 -11.58 -28.33 10.28
C THR A 66 -10.44 -29.31 10.14
N GLN A 67 -10.73 -30.60 10.24
CA GLN A 67 -9.71 -31.63 10.00
C GLN A 67 -9.46 -31.73 8.49
N SER A 68 -8.18 -31.78 8.10
CA SER A 68 -7.80 -32.00 6.72
C SER A 68 -8.38 -33.32 6.18
N ARG A 69 -8.76 -33.33 4.91
CA ARG A 69 -9.22 -34.55 4.20
C ARG A 69 -8.07 -35.53 3.93
N ASP A 70 -6.87 -34.99 3.75
CA ASP A 70 -5.63 -35.75 3.57
C ASP A 70 -4.61 -35.29 4.63
N LEU A 71 -4.53 -36.11 5.70
CA LEU A 71 -3.62 -35.83 6.80
C LEU A 71 -2.15 -36.08 6.43
N ILE A 72 -1.88 -36.89 5.39
CA ILE A 72 -0.52 -37.12 4.89
C ILE A 72 -0.05 -35.88 4.18
N ASP A 73 -0.87 -35.31 3.31
CA ASP A 73 -0.57 -34.07 2.59
C ASP A 73 -0.28 -32.91 3.55
N THR A 74 -1.18 -32.67 4.49
CA THR A 74 -1.03 -31.55 5.45
C THR A 74 0.02 -31.78 6.54
N THR A 75 0.62 -32.97 6.62
CA THR A 75 1.80 -33.21 7.49
C THR A 75 3.11 -32.85 6.80
N GLN A 76 3.15 -32.92 5.47
CA GLN A 76 4.37 -32.63 4.69
C GLN A 76 4.34 -31.27 4.02
N ASN A 77 3.18 -30.81 3.55
CA ASN A 77 3.05 -29.57 2.80
C ASN A 77 2.68 -28.40 3.71
N THR A 78 3.47 -27.33 3.60
CA THR A 78 3.37 -26.13 4.42
C THR A 78 3.12 -24.87 3.55
N ASP A 79 2.55 -25.08 2.38
CA ASP A 79 2.28 -24.03 1.37
C ASP A 79 1.26 -22.99 1.83
N CYS A 80 0.34 -23.34 2.73
CA CYS A 80 -0.55 -22.37 3.38
C CYS A 80 0.24 -21.26 4.15
N TYR A 81 1.35 -21.60 4.78
CA TYR A 81 2.23 -20.62 5.45
C TYR A 81 2.99 -19.74 4.44
N LEU A 82 3.34 -20.30 3.29
CA LEU A 82 3.94 -19.52 2.20
C LEU A 82 2.94 -18.50 1.64
N ALA A 83 1.68 -18.88 1.46
CA ALA A 83 0.63 -17.98 1.03
C ALA A 83 0.46 -16.79 2.02
N LEU A 84 0.39 -17.09 3.33
CA LEU A 84 0.33 -16.07 4.38
C LEU A 84 1.57 -15.16 4.37
N SER A 85 2.76 -15.74 4.27
CA SER A 85 4.03 -14.99 4.21
C SER A 85 4.06 -14.05 3.01
N SER A 86 3.62 -14.52 1.84
CA SER A 86 3.55 -13.71 0.62
C SER A 86 2.56 -12.54 0.73
N ALA A 87 1.44 -12.74 1.43
CA ALA A 87 0.49 -11.65 1.71
C ALA A 87 1.11 -10.59 2.64
N LEU A 88 1.82 -11.02 3.70
CA LEU A 88 2.55 -10.09 4.59
C LEU A 88 3.63 -9.31 3.84
N LYS A 89 4.38 -9.97 2.96
CA LYS A 89 5.35 -9.30 2.07
C LYS A 89 4.68 -8.27 1.18
N GLY A 90 3.54 -8.60 0.57
CA GLY A 90 2.77 -7.67 -0.26
C GLY A 90 2.38 -6.41 0.51
N CYS A 91 1.82 -6.58 1.71
CA CYS A 91 1.48 -5.47 2.61
C CYS A 91 2.72 -4.64 2.99
N ALA A 92 3.81 -5.28 3.38
CA ALA A 92 5.06 -4.62 3.73
C ALA A 92 5.64 -3.80 2.56
N ALA A 93 5.60 -4.34 1.35
CA ALA A 93 6.08 -3.65 0.14
C ALA A 93 5.24 -2.40 -0.15
N SER A 94 3.91 -2.48 -0.02
CA SER A 94 3.00 -1.34 -0.20
C SER A 94 3.24 -0.26 0.85
N LEU A 95 3.39 -0.62 2.12
CA LEU A 95 3.73 0.33 3.19
C LEU A 95 5.08 0.99 2.98
N SER A 96 6.09 0.22 2.52
CA SER A 96 7.40 0.75 2.20
C SER A 96 7.33 1.78 1.07
N LYS A 97 6.52 1.53 0.05
CA LYS A 97 6.29 2.49 -1.04
C LYS A 97 5.66 3.78 -0.53
N ILE A 98 4.62 3.69 0.30
CA ILE A 98 3.98 4.85 0.93
C ILE A 98 5.01 5.66 1.74
N CYS A 99 5.83 4.97 2.55
CA CYS A 99 6.87 5.62 3.35
C CYS A 99 7.94 6.31 2.48
N ASN A 100 8.31 5.72 1.34
CA ASN A 100 9.23 6.36 0.39
C ASN A 100 8.64 7.65 -0.17
N ASP A 101 7.37 7.67 -0.53
CA ASP A 101 6.70 8.87 -1.02
C ASP A 101 6.61 9.95 0.07
N LEU A 102 6.22 9.59 1.30
CA LEU A 102 6.19 10.52 2.42
C LEU A 102 7.57 11.16 2.67
N ARG A 103 8.64 10.37 2.59
CA ARG A 103 10.02 10.87 2.74
C ARG A 103 10.41 11.81 1.61
N LEU A 104 10.05 11.47 0.38
CA LEU A 104 10.35 12.28 -0.80
C LEU A 104 9.57 13.60 -0.78
N MET A 105 8.26 13.54 -0.58
CA MET A 105 7.41 14.74 -0.52
C MET A 105 7.76 15.68 0.64
N SER A 106 8.26 15.14 1.76
CA SER A 106 8.70 15.94 2.91
C SER A 106 10.15 16.40 2.84
N SER A 107 10.88 16.09 1.76
CA SER A 107 12.29 16.46 1.61
C SER A 107 12.49 17.98 1.56
N GLY A 108 13.59 18.45 2.12
CA GLY A 108 13.88 19.87 2.18
C GLY A 108 14.52 20.28 3.51
N PRO A 109 14.29 21.49 3.99
CA PRO A 109 13.17 22.42 3.74
C PRO A 109 13.29 23.34 2.52
N ARG A 110 14.48 23.52 1.93
CA ARG A 110 14.67 24.42 0.78
C ARG A 110 15.12 23.70 -0.49
N ASP A 111 15.96 22.67 -0.34
CA ASP A 111 16.56 21.90 -1.45
C ASP A 111 15.88 20.53 -1.61
N GLY A 112 14.57 20.49 -1.59
CA GLY A 112 13.75 19.30 -1.75
C GLY A 112 12.35 19.66 -2.23
N LEU A 113 11.44 18.69 -2.29
CA LEU A 113 10.07 18.94 -2.73
C LEU A 113 9.31 19.82 -1.72
N GLY A 114 9.37 19.46 -0.43
CA GLY A 114 8.74 20.24 0.64
C GLY A 114 7.23 20.39 0.55
N GLU A 115 6.56 19.47 -0.18
CA GLU A 115 5.11 19.50 -0.45
C GLU A 115 4.28 19.20 0.80
N ILE A 116 4.84 18.39 1.71
CA ILE A 116 4.22 18.06 2.98
C ILE A 116 5.18 18.28 4.14
N VAL A 117 4.60 18.48 5.32
CA VAL A 117 5.33 18.61 6.58
C VAL A 117 4.93 17.43 7.47
N LEU A 118 5.92 16.60 7.83
CA LEU A 118 5.73 15.49 8.77
C LEU A 118 5.95 15.97 10.22
N PRO A 119 5.30 15.34 11.21
CA PRO A 119 5.56 15.62 12.62
C PRO A 119 7.02 15.38 12.99
N ALA A 120 7.65 16.38 13.63
CA ALA A 120 8.99 16.21 14.19
C ALA A 120 8.94 15.27 15.40
N ARG A 121 9.64 14.14 15.37
CA ARG A 121 9.66 13.15 16.45
C ARG A 121 10.98 13.05 17.19
N GLN A 122 12.05 13.53 16.56
CA GLN A 122 13.36 13.64 17.22
C GLN A 122 14.20 14.75 16.56
N ASN A 123 15.20 15.22 17.28
CA ASN A 123 16.21 16.09 16.70
C ASN A 123 17.00 15.31 15.62
N GLY A 124 17.06 15.87 14.41
CA GLY A 124 17.66 15.16 13.27
C GLY A 124 19.19 15.07 13.34
N SER A 125 19.84 15.93 14.12
CA SER A 125 21.29 15.96 14.26
C SER A 125 21.72 16.82 15.45
N SER A 126 22.77 16.42 16.15
CA SER A 126 23.46 17.23 17.15
C SER A 126 24.36 18.31 16.52
N ILE A 127 24.71 18.17 15.25
CA ILE A 127 25.66 19.01 14.53
C ILE A 127 24.95 20.06 13.66
N MET A 128 23.74 19.74 13.19
CA MET A 128 22.94 20.61 12.30
C MET A 128 21.67 21.08 13.01
N PRO A 129 21.68 22.29 13.62
CA PRO A 129 20.50 22.84 14.27
C PRO A 129 19.31 22.95 13.31
N GLY A 130 18.13 22.55 13.77
CA GLY A 130 16.90 22.63 12.98
C GLY A 130 16.69 21.50 11.96
N LYS A 131 17.62 20.55 11.83
CA LYS A 131 17.40 19.37 10.99
C LYS A 131 16.35 18.45 11.62
N VAL A 132 15.34 18.08 10.84
CA VAL A 132 14.33 17.07 11.19
C VAL A 132 14.38 15.95 10.14
N ASN A 133 14.52 14.71 10.59
CA ASN A 133 14.48 13.54 9.71
C ASN A 133 13.10 12.88 9.75
N PRO A 134 12.65 12.28 8.65
CA PRO A 134 11.39 11.52 8.58
C PRO A 134 11.54 10.12 9.20
N VAL A 135 11.92 10.06 10.50
CA VAL A 135 12.34 8.82 11.18
C VAL A 135 11.25 7.77 11.28
N ILE A 136 9.98 8.16 11.33
CA ILE A 136 8.88 7.20 11.39
C ILE A 136 8.73 6.45 10.05
N PRO A 137 8.62 7.11 8.89
CA PRO A 137 8.71 6.40 7.61
C PRO A 137 9.98 5.57 7.44
N GLU A 138 11.13 6.03 7.94
CA GLU A 138 12.39 5.30 7.86
C GLU A 138 12.36 3.98 8.64
N VAL A 139 11.79 3.97 9.86
CA VAL A 139 11.69 2.73 10.63
C VAL A 139 10.69 1.76 10.00
N VAL A 140 9.61 2.25 9.41
CA VAL A 140 8.64 1.39 8.71
C VAL A 140 9.24 0.76 7.45
N ASN A 141 10.08 1.51 6.70
CA ASN A 141 10.86 0.92 5.60
C ASN A 141 11.75 -0.24 6.09
N GLN A 142 12.44 -0.08 7.23
CA GLN A 142 13.30 -1.13 7.79
C GLN A 142 12.49 -2.36 8.24
N ILE A 143 11.32 -2.14 8.84
CA ILE A 143 10.38 -3.22 9.16
C ILE A 143 9.97 -3.97 7.89
N ALA A 144 9.60 -3.26 6.83
CA ALA A 144 9.22 -3.86 5.56
C ALA A 144 10.36 -4.70 4.97
N PHE A 145 11.61 -4.21 5.00
CA PHE A 145 12.77 -4.96 4.52
C PHE A 145 12.97 -6.25 5.32
N ARG A 146 12.73 -6.20 6.63
CA ARG A 146 12.83 -7.39 7.49
C ARG A 146 11.77 -8.43 7.15
N ILE A 147 10.52 -8.00 6.92
CA ILE A 147 9.40 -8.89 6.56
C ILE A 147 9.65 -9.55 5.20
N ILE A 148 10.18 -8.81 4.23
CA ILE A 148 10.58 -9.37 2.93
C ILE A 148 11.67 -10.44 3.11
N GLY A 149 12.62 -10.22 4.04
CA GLY A 149 13.63 -11.22 4.40
C GLY A 149 13.02 -12.47 5.05
N TYR A 150 12.02 -12.30 5.91
CA TYR A 150 11.30 -13.43 6.50
C TYR A 150 10.53 -14.24 5.45
N ASP A 151 9.90 -13.60 4.47
CA ASP A 151 9.23 -14.30 3.36
C ASP A 151 10.21 -15.18 2.57
N THR A 152 11.41 -14.69 2.33
CA THR A 152 12.47 -15.51 1.70
C THR A 152 12.82 -16.73 2.57
N THR A 153 12.92 -16.53 3.89
CA THR A 153 13.19 -17.63 4.82
C THR A 153 12.07 -18.65 4.82
N VAL A 154 10.81 -18.21 4.87
CA VAL A 154 9.62 -19.08 4.80
C VAL A 154 9.60 -19.85 3.48
N THR A 155 9.86 -19.18 2.35
CA THR A 155 9.91 -19.82 1.03
C THR A 155 10.91 -20.97 0.99
N LEU A 156 12.14 -20.76 1.50
CA LEU A 156 13.17 -21.79 1.54
C LEU A 156 12.81 -22.93 2.50
N ALA A 157 12.20 -22.61 3.64
CA ALA A 157 11.81 -23.59 4.64
C ALA A 157 10.64 -24.48 4.16
N VAL A 158 9.70 -23.89 3.43
CA VAL A 158 8.58 -24.65 2.80
C VAL A 158 9.11 -25.58 1.73
N GLU A 159 10.02 -25.12 0.87
CA GLU A 159 10.60 -25.92 -0.22
C GLU A 159 11.48 -27.06 0.31
N ALA A 160 12.12 -26.89 1.46
CA ALA A 160 13.07 -27.83 2.02
C ALA A 160 12.46 -29.07 2.70
N GLY A 161 11.12 -29.18 2.77
CA GLY A 161 10.44 -30.39 3.25
C GLY A 161 10.87 -31.64 2.45
N GLN A 162 10.95 -32.80 3.12
CA GLN A 162 11.35 -34.06 2.47
C GLN A 162 10.35 -35.15 2.75
N LEU A 163 9.77 -35.73 1.66
CA LEU A 163 8.85 -36.88 1.70
C LEU A 163 7.66 -36.60 2.65
N GLU A 164 7.59 -37.28 3.78
CA GLU A 164 6.39 -37.29 4.64
C GLU A 164 6.36 -36.18 5.69
N LEU A 165 7.39 -35.31 5.78
CA LEU A 165 7.49 -34.31 6.84
C LEU A 165 8.25 -33.07 6.41
N ASN A 166 7.76 -31.90 6.82
CA ASN A 166 8.56 -30.67 6.83
C ASN A 166 9.11 -30.43 8.25
N ALA A 167 10.42 -30.56 8.43
CA ALA A 167 11.09 -30.34 9.71
C ALA A 167 11.40 -28.87 10.03
N PHE A 168 11.06 -27.94 9.13
CA PHE A 168 11.44 -26.52 9.23
C PHE A 168 10.30 -25.62 9.74
N GLU A 169 9.17 -26.18 10.19
CA GLU A 169 8.07 -25.43 10.79
C GLU A 169 8.51 -24.44 11.88
N PRO A 170 9.46 -24.77 12.78
CA PRO A 170 9.88 -23.81 13.81
C PRO A 170 10.37 -22.47 13.24
N VAL A 171 11.15 -22.47 12.17
CA VAL A 171 11.63 -21.22 11.55
C VAL A 171 10.52 -20.54 10.73
N ILE A 172 9.58 -21.30 10.18
CA ILE A 172 8.39 -20.76 9.52
C ILE A 172 7.55 -19.97 10.53
N PHE A 173 7.21 -20.59 11.66
CA PHE A 173 6.39 -19.95 12.71
C PHE A 173 7.07 -18.74 13.32
N ASP A 174 8.37 -18.83 13.65
CA ASP A 174 9.11 -17.68 14.16
C ASP A 174 9.09 -16.52 13.17
N SER A 175 9.36 -16.78 11.89
CA SER A 175 9.38 -15.76 10.85
C SER A 175 8.01 -15.09 10.66
N LEU A 176 6.94 -15.86 10.64
CA LEU A 176 5.57 -15.36 10.53
C LEU A 176 5.17 -14.55 11.76
N TYR A 177 5.42 -15.07 12.97
CA TYR A 177 5.09 -14.39 14.21
C TYR A 177 5.82 -13.06 14.34
N GLN A 178 7.13 -13.05 14.14
CA GLN A 178 7.94 -11.83 14.19
C GLN A 178 7.48 -10.83 13.11
N GLY A 179 7.21 -11.31 11.89
CA GLY A 179 6.70 -10.49 10.80
C GLY A 179 5.38 -9.81 11.14
N LEU A 180 4.42 -10.55 11.68
CA LEU A 180 3.10 -10.04 12.09
C LEU A 180 3.21 -8.99 13.19
N VAL A 181 3.97 -9.29 14.27
CA VAL A 181 4.16 -8.37 15.40
C VAL A 181 4.85 -7.07 14.93
N MET A 182 5.91 -7.19 14.12
CA MET A 182 6.62 -6.01 13.60
C MET A 182 5.72 -5.18 12.68
N LEU A 183 4.93 -5.82 11.81
CA LEU A 183 4.01 -5.14 10.89
C LEU A 183 2.93 -4.39 11.67
N GLN A 184 2.30 -5.03 12.65
CA GLN A 184 1.29 -4.41 13.50
C GLN A 184 1.83 -3.16 14.22
N HIS A 185 3.00 -3.26 14.84
CA HIS A 185 3.62 -2.13 15.53
C HIS A 185 4.06 -1.04 14.54
N GLY A 186 4.56 -1.43 13.37
CA GLY A 186 4.94 -0.51 12.30
C GLY A 186 3.78 0.32 11.78
N ILE A 187 2.65 -0.32 11.50
CA ILE A 187 1.41 0.33 11.07
C ILE A 187 0.89 1.28 12.15
N HIS A 188 0.81 0.82 13.38
CA HIS A 188 0.39 1.66 14.51
C HIS A 188 1.29 2.89 14.67
N THR A 189 2.60 2.70 14.62
CA THR A 189 3.61 3.77 14.74
C THR A 189 3.48 4.77 13.58
N LEU A 190 3.33 4.29 12.35
CA LEU A 190 3.13 5.14 11.18
C LEU A 190 1.86 6.00 11.33
N ASN A 191 0.75 5.39 11.71
CA ASN A 191 -0.51 6.08 11.88
C ASN A 191 -0.41 7.16 12.97
N VAL A 192 -0.10 6.78 14.21
CA VAL A 192 -0.16 7.68 15.36
C VAL A 192 0.94 8.74 15.36
N HIS A 193 2.13 8.38 14.90
CA HIS A 193 3.30 9.25 15.02
C HIS A 193 3.70 9.97 13.73
N CYS A 194 3.05 9.64 12.61
CA CYS A 194 3.30 10.31 11.34
C CYS A 194 2.01 10.82 10.72
N LEU A 195 1.11 9.94 10.28
CA LEU A 195 -0.03 10.30 9.44
C LEU A 195 -1.00 11.26 10.12
N GLN A 196 -1.30 11.08 11.41
CA GLN A 196 -2.20 11.97 12.16
C GLN A 196 -1.70 13.40 12.29
N GLY A 197 -0.46 13.68 11.94
CA GLY A 197 0.11 15.02 12.03
C GLY A 197 0.70 15.55 10.71
N VAL A 198 0.46 14.87 9.60
CA VAL A 198 0.86 15.35 8.26
C VAL A 198 0.07 16.60 7.90
N ARG A 199 0.76 17.59 7.35
CA ARG A 199 0.16 18.82 6.84
C ARG A 199 0.68 19.10 5.44
N ALA A 200 -0.20 19.56 4.55
CA ALA A 200 0.22 20.08 3.26
C ALA A 200 0.98 21.41 3.41
N ASN A 201 1.97 21.61 2.58
CA ASN A 201 2.57 22.93 2.37
C ASN A 201 1.85 23.58 1.17
N GLU A 202 0.71 24.19 1.45
CA GLU A 202 -0.22 24.67 0.43
C GLU A 202 0.46 25.61 -0.57
N GLU A 203 1.36 26.48 -0.09
CA GLU A 203 2.06 27.45 -0.95
C GLU A 203 3.01 26.74 -1.93
N VAL A 204 3.78 25.75 -1.48
CA VAL A 204 4.66 24.97 -2.35
C VAL A 204 3.84 24.17 -3.36
N CYS A 205 2.80 23.47 -2.89
CA CYS A 205 1.93 22.69 -3.77
C CYS A 205 1.29 23.57 -4.86
N ARG A 206 0.81 24.77 -4.49
CA ARG A 206 0.25 25.72 -5.45
C ARG A 206 1.28 26.17 -6.49
N GLN A 207 2.48 26.54 -6.05
CA GLN A 207 3.56 26.95 -6.93
C GLN A 207 3.98 25.85 -7.92
N GLU A 208 4.06 24.59 -7.44
CA GLU A 208 4.41 23.45 -8.29
C GLU A 208 3.33 23.18 -9.34
N VAL A 209 2.05 23.26 -8.97
CA VAL A 209 0.93 23.14 -9.93
C VAL A 209 1.00 24.27 -10.97
N GLU A 210 1.19 25.54 -10.55
CA GLU A 210 1.28 26.68 -11.46
C GLU A 210 2.46 26.57 -12.45
N ARG A 211 3.58 25.98 -12.03
CA ARG A 211 4.78 25.77 -12.85
C ARG A 211 4.72 24.53 -13.72
N SER A 212 3.88 23.57 -13.34
CA SER A 212 3.78 22.30 -14.05
C SER A 212 3.34 22.51 -15.52
N VAL A 213 4.10 21.94 -16.44
CA VAL A 213 3.68 21.89 -17.84
C VAL A 213 2.57 20.85 -18.06
N GLY A 214 2.48 19.85 -17.18
CA GLY A 214 1.47 18.80 -17.23
C GLY A 214 0.03 19.31 -17.14
N VAL A 215 -0.19 20.47 -16.49
CA VAL A 215 -1.52 21.10 -16.39
C VAL A 215 -2.11 21.52 -17.74
N VAL A 216 -1.30 21.57 -18.80
CA VAL A 216 -1.79 21.83 -20.15
C VAL A 216 -2.84 20.80 -20.60
N THR A 217 -2.79 19.60 -20.04
CA THR A 217 -3.77 18.54 -20.32
C THR A 217 -5.17 18.95 -19.92
N ALA A 218 -5.34 19.66 -18.82
CA ALA A 218 -6.64 20.19 -18.38
C ALA A 218 -7.19 21.27 -19.31
N LEU A 219 -6.34 21.92 -20.09
CA LEU A 219 -6.74 22.94 -21.06
C LEU A 219 -7.12 22.35 -22.43
N CYS A 220 -6.68 21.13 -22.77
CA CYS A 220 -6.90 20.49 -24.05
C CYS A 220 -8.36 20.45 -24.51
N PRO A 221 -9.36 20.15 -23.68
CA PRO A 221 -10.76 20.12 -24.09
C PRO A 221 -11.25 21.46 -24.61
N LYS A 222 -10.72 22.56 -24.09
CA LYS A 222 -11.13 23.92 -24.47
C LYS A 222 -10.36 24.49 -25.68
N ILE A 223 -9.03 24.32 -25.69
CA ILE A 223 -8.15 24.95 -26.69
C ILE A 223 -7.75 24.04 -27.85
N GLY A 224 -8.00 22.74 -27.72
CA GLY A 224 -7.59 21.70 -28.66
C GLY A 224 -6.14 21.26 -28.49
N TYR A 225 -5.84 20.03 -28.92
CA TYR A 225 -4.55 19.37 -28.77
C TYR A 225 -3.36 20.15 -29.36
N ASN A 226 -3.51 20.68 -30.59
CA ASN A 226 -2.42 21.38 -31.28
C ASN A 226 -2.01 22.66 -30.55
N ALA A 227 -2.97 23.44 -30.07
CA ALA A 227 -2.71 24.65 -29.30
C ALA A 227 -2.06 24.29 -27.93
N ALA A 228 -2.55 23.25 -27.29
CA ALA A 228 -1.98 22.73 -26.03
C ALA A 228 -0.51 22.28 -26.21
N CYS A 229 -0.18 21.55 -27.26
CA CYS A 229 1.20 21.19 -27.59
C CYS A 229 2.09 22.40 -27.85
N SER A 230 1.58 23.43 -28.55
CA SER A 230 2.31 24.68 -28.78
C SER A 230 2.59 25.42 -27.47
N LEU A 231 1.59 25.50 -26.58
CA LEU A 231 1.75 26.09 -25.24
C LEU A 231 2.80 25.35 -24.39
N ALA A 232 2.73 24.03 -24.36
CA ALA A 232 3.68 23.20 -23.58
C ALA A 232 5.12 23.43 -24.06
N ARG A 233 5.35 23.45 -25.39
CA ARG A 233 6.69 23.70 -25.95
C ARG A 233 7.21 25.11 -25.62
N GLU A 234 6.35 26.12 -25.65
CA GLU A 234 6.74 27.49 -25.30
C GLU A 234 7.02 27.60 -23.81
N ALA A 235 6.19 27.03 -22.95
CA ALA A 235 6.39 27.00 -21.48
C ALA A 235 7.75 26.38 -21.13
N LEU A 236 8.07 25.22 -21.70
CA LEU A 236 9.37 24.57 -21.51
C LEU A 236 10.54 25.42 -21.99
N ARG A 237 10.43 26.03 -23.18
CA ARG A 237 11.50 26.86 -23.77
C ARG A 237 11.73 28.15 -22.97
N THR A 238 10.68 28.77 -22.47
CA THR A 238 10.73 30.10 -21.82
C THR A 238 10.75 30.03 -20.30
N ASN A 239 10.58 28.84 -19.72
CA ASN A 239 10.42 28.62 -18.27
C ASN A 239 9.29 29.46 -17.66
N ARG A 240 8.18 29.64 -18.41
CA ARG A 240 7.02 30.42 -18.00
C ARG A 240 5.82 29.52 -17.74
N PRO A 241 4.96 29.85 -16.76
CA PRO A 241 3.74 29.12 -16.50
C PRO A 241 2.83 29.03 -17.73
N VAL A 242 2.28 27.84 -17.99
CA VAL A 242 1.36 27.57 -19.10
C VAL A 242 0.16 28.52 -19.09
N GLY A 243 -0.43 28.75 -17.91
CA GLY A 243 -1.58 29.64 -17.73
C GLY A 243 -1.30 31.06 -18.19
N LYS A 244 -0.14 31.64 -17.86
CA LYS A 244 0.24 32.98 -18.30
C LYS A 244 0.36 33.11 -19.81
N ILE A 245 0.97 32.11 -20.46
CA ILE A 245 1.12 32.11 -21.92
C ILE A 245 -0.25 31.95 -22.58
N ALA A 246 -1.15 31.15 -22.03
CA ALA A 246 -2.51 30.97 -22.57
C ALA A 246 -3.32 32.26 -22.52
N LEU A 247 -3.24 33.02 -21.45
CA LEU A 247 -3.89 34.33 -21.30
C LEU A 247 -3.32 35.37 -22.32
N GLU A 248 -2.01 35.50 -22.41
CA GLU A 248 -1.34 36.42 -23.35
C GLU A 248 -1.66 36.11 -24.80
N ARG A 249 -1.86 34.85 -25.14
CA ARG A 249 -2.29 34.42 -26.48
C ARG A 249 -3.80 34.58 -26.73
N GLY A 250 -4.57 34.99 -25.73
CA GLY A 250 -6.02 35.11 -25.82
C GLY A 250 -6.75 33.79 -26.05
N LEU A 251 -6.14 32.66 -25.67
CA LEU A 251 -6.73 31.33 -25.81
C LEU A 251 -7.80 31.04 -24.76
N LEU A 252 -7.69 31.70 -23.62
CA LEU A 252 -8.59 31.56 -22.46
C LEU A 252 -8.75 32.90 -21.76
N THR A 253 -9.87 33.09 -21.13
CA THR A 253 -10.08 34.16 -20.14
C THR A 253 -9.53 33.75 -18.77
N GLU A 254 -9.31 34.73 -17.90
CA GLU A 254 -8.81 34.47 -16.55
C GLU A 254 -9.79 33.58 -15.75
N GLN A 255 -11.08 33.78 -15.91
CA GLN A 255 -12.12 32.99 -15.26
C GLN A 255 -12.14 31.54 -15.75
N GLU A 256 -11.99 31.32 -17.06
CA GLU A 256 -11.88 29.98 -17.65
C GLU A 256 -10.62 29.26 -17.16
N LEU A 257 -9.49 29.97 -17.09
CA LEU A 257 -8.23 29.41 -16.60
C LEU A 257 -8.34 28.97 -15.15
N GLN A 258 -8.89 29.82 -14.28
CA GLN A 258 -9.10 29.48 -12.86
C GLN A 258 -9.99 28.24 -12.71
N THR A 259 -11.06 28.13 -13.47
CA THR A 259 -11.96 26.97 -13.42
C THR A 259 -11.28 25.69 -13.92
N LEU A 260 -10.52 25.77 -15.01
CA LEU A 260 -9.85 24.59 -15.60
C LEU A 260 -8.65 24.10 -14.81
N LEU A 261 -7.95 25.00 -14.11
CA LEU A 261 -6.77 24.68 -13.28
C LEU A 261 -7.11 24.58 -11.78
N ASP A 262 -8.39 24.58 -11.41
CA ASP A 262 -8.78 24.28 -10.05
C ASP A 262 -8.39 22.81 -9.71
N PRO A 263 -7.57 22.56 -8.67
CA PRO A 263 -7.14 21.21 -8.31
C PRO A 263 -8.31 20.24 -8.06
N ALA A 264 -9.40 20.73 -7.47
CA ALA A 264 -10.58 19.90 -7.23
C ALA A 264 -11.24 19.48 -8.55
N ALA A 265 -11.31 20.38 -9.54
CA ALA A 265 -11.83 20.07 -10.88
C ALA A 265 -10.92 19.10 -11.64
N MET A 266 -9.59 19.28 -11.56
CA MET A 266 -8.62 18.42 -12.24
C MET A 266 -8.56 17.00 -11.69
N THR A 267 -8.92 16.78 -10.42
CA THR A 267 -8.86 15.47 -9.75
C THR A 267 -10.23 14.78 -9.67
N SER A 268 -11.33 15.44 -10.05
CA SER A 268 -12.66 14.83 -10.07
C SER A 268 -12.79 13.82 -11.23
N ARG A 269 -13.39 12.65 -10.96
CA ARG A 269 -13.57 11.56 -11.95
C ARG A 269 -14.56 11.88 -13.08
N CYS A 270 -15.34 12.96 -12.98
CA CYS A 270 -16.41 13.34 -13.92
C CYS A 270 -16.26 14.78 -14.35
N SER A 271 -15.15 15.16 -14.99
CA SER A 271 -14.94 16.52 -15.50
C SER A 271 -15.47 16.74 -16.94
N LEU A 272 -15.82 15.68 -17.67
CA LEU A 272 -16.42 15.78 -19.00
C LEU A 272 -17.88 15.36 -18.92
N GLN A 273 -18.81 16.29 -19.25
CA GLN A 273 -20.19 15.93 -19.52
C GLN A 273 -20.24 15.17 -20.85
N ASP A 274 -21.04 14.10 -20.94
CA ASP A 274 -21.15 13.23 -22.12
C ASP A 274 -21.42 13.99 -23.43
N THR A 275 -22.01 15.18 -23.35
CA THR A 275 -22.26 16.10 -24.49
C THR A 275 -20.99 16.67 -25.12
N GLU A 276 -19.83 16.68 -24.46
CA GLU A 276 -18.58 17.19 -25.01
C GLU A 276 -17.75 16.11 -25.73
N VAL A 277 -17.99 14.84 -25.40
CA VAL A 277 -17.28 13.69 -26.00
C VAL A 277 -17.68 13.50 -27.46
N ASP A 278 -18.92 13.78 -27.83
CA ASP A 278 -19.43 13.65 -29.21
C ASP A 278 -18.94 14.79 -30.12
N ALA A 279 -18.66 15.96 -29.55
CA ALA A 279 -18.09 17.09 -30.30
C ALA A 279 -16.62 16.87 -30.69
N VAL A 280 -15.87 16.05 -29.98
CA VAL A 280 -14.47 15.72 -30.25
C VAL A 280 -14.36 14.60 -31.28
N LYS A 281 -15.29 13.63 -31.29
CA LYS A 281 -15.33 12.54 -32.29
C LYS A 281 -15.67 12.98 -33.70
N GLY A 282 -16.34 14.12 -33.83
CA GLY A 282 -16.73 14.70 -35.16
C GLY A 282 -15.64 15.55 -35.80
N LYS A 283 -14.46 15.71 -35.20
CA LYS A 283 -13.35 16.55 -35.67
C LYS A 283 -12.03 15.81 -35.91
N MET A 284 -12.04 14.45 -35.87
CA MET A 284 -10.89 13.63 -36.28
C MET A 284 -11.01 13.20 -37.75
#